data_7f44b34a5bddb8bc8da33b5440f9552a
#
_entry.id   7f44b34a5bddb8bc8da33b5440f9552a
#
_cell.length_a   1.000
_cell.length_b   1.000
_cell.length_c   1.000
_cell.angle_alpha   90.00
_cell.angle_beta   90.00
_cell.angle_gamma   90.00
#
_symmetry.space_group_name_H-M   'P 1'
#
loop_
_entity.id
_entity.type
_entity.pdbx_description
1 polymer ?
#
loop_
_entity_poly.entity_id
_entity_poly.type
_entity_poly.pdbx_seq_one_letter_code
_entity_poly.pdbx_strand_id
1 'polypeptide(L)'
;MKIYDYILCSGSGNRFLLFDTLRSDLSGLNIAAFAAEELHRFGVDGLLLLTRDGRGRFGMRMFNTDGSEAEMCGNGIRCVARLARERYPEATGERFAVTSGGREYRITCEEPIFGALPTFGAEIPLSLHGDDFPPSLPAEEFVGQPVPELDEGPAFTFLQPGNPHIVALVAPDSAWLFGSDGRLDTRRLAELGERANRMRGVFPRGINVSLFCRLDEGRIFAATYERGVGITSSCGTAMTSCATAAALLGLAGFDTTVEVPRRTQQVIVTRLTGDASFETAGRLRLDGKECIATGDASPLDPPCDRLRLTEETLRELHEKYGLTIADDHD
;
A
#
# COMPACT_ATOMS: atom_id res chain seq x y z
N MET A 1 1.28 -9.82 -34.42
CA MET A 1 0.54 -10.31 -33.24
C MET A 1 1.55 -10.61 -32.14
N LYS A 2 1.48 -9.90 -31.04
CA LYS A 2 2.33 -10.16 -29.87
C LYS A 2 1.46 -10.72 -28.74
N ILE A 3 1.99 -11.69 -28.02
CA ILE A 3 1.32 -12.33 -26.88
C ILE A 3 2.20 -12.09 -25.65
N TYR A 4 1.59 -11.67 -24.54
CA TYR A 4 2.26 -11.38 -23.30
C TYR A 4 1.62 -12.22 -22.18
N ASP A 5 2.46 -12.98 -21.46
CA ASP A 5 2.00 -13.70 -20.28
C ASP A 5 1.88 -12.73 -19.10
N TYR A 6 0.80 -12.79 -18.37
CA TYR A 6 0.56 -11.98 -17.17
C TYR A 6 0.10 -12.83 -15.99
N ILE A 7 0.23 -12.26 -14.79
CA ILE A 7 -0.35 -12.79 -13.56
C ILE A 7 -1.25 -11.71 -12.98
N LEU A 8 -2.49 -12.06 -12.61
CA LEU A 8 -3.29 -11.27 -11.69
C LEU A 8 -2.86 -11.61 -10.28
N CYS A 9 -2.45 -10.62 -9.52
CA CYS A 9 -1.95 -10.80 -8.17
C CYS A 9 -2.52 -9.77 -7.21
N SER A 10 -2.38 -10.05 -5.93
CA SER A 10 -2.80 -9.15 -4.87
C SER A 10 -1.76 -9.12 -3.75
N GLY A 11 -1.46 -7.92 -3.26
CA GLY A 11 -0.72 -7.69 -2.04
C GLY A 11 -1.62 -6.97 -1.04
N SER A 12 -1.98 -7.64 0.05
CA SER A 12 -2.88 -7.10 1.09
C SER A 12 -4.17 -6.48 0.53
N GLY A 13 -4.76 -7.13 -0.49
CA GLY A 13 -6.02 -6.69 -1.09
C GLY A 13 -5.87 -5.70 -2.25
N ASN A 14 -4.74 -5.03 -2.46
CA ASN A 14 -4.50 -4.29 -3.71
C ASN A 14 -4.19 -5.27 -4.83
N ARG A 15 -4.94 -5.16 -5.92
CA ARG A 15 -4.85 -6.05 -7.07
C ARG A 15 -4.03 -5.45 -8.19
N PHE A 16 -3.23 -6.27 -8.84
CA PHE A 16 -2.34 -5.83 -9.88
C PHE A 16 -2.30 -6.79 -11.06
N LEU A 17 -2.07 -6.23 -12.24
CA LEU A 17 -1.62 -6.96 -13.41
C LEU A 17 -0.09 -6.98 -13.42
N LEU A 18 0.52 -8.16 -13.32
CA LEU A 18 1.96 -8.31 -13.19
C LEU A 18 2.56 -8.98 -14.43
N PHE A 19 3.58 -8.33 -15.02
CA PHE A 19 4.37 -8.87 -16.13
C PHE A 19 5.80 -9.18 -15.68
N ASP A 20 6.32 -10.30 -16.17
CA ASP A 20 7.73 -10.66 -16.07
C ASP A 20 8.46 -10.23 -17.33
N THR A 21 9.16 -9.09 -17.28
CA THR A 21 9.87 -8.56 -18.45
C THR A 21 11.14 -9.34 -18.78
N LEU A 22 11.57 -10.26 -17.92
CA LEU A 22 12.71 -11.13 -18.17
C LEU A 22 12.32 -12.31 -19.08
N ARG A 23 11.03 -12.60 -19.19
CA ARG A 23 10.46 -13.67 -20.02
C ARG A 23 9.65 -13.14 -21.20
N SER A 24 9.15 -11.91 -21.11
CA SER A 24 8.29 -11.30 -22.10
C SER A 24 8.90 -9.97 -22.57
N ASP A 25 9.21 -9.87 -23.85
CA ASP A 25 9.66 -8.61 -24.46
C ASP A 25 8.47 -7.63 -24.60
N LEU A 26 8.41 -6.65 -23.71
CA LEU A 26 7.40 -5.59 -23.72
C LEU A 26 7.83 -4.34 -24.51
N SER A 27 8.97 -4.35 -25.21
CA SER A 27 9.53 -3.18 -25.91
C SER A 27 8.60 -2.54 -26.95
N GLY A 28 7.61 -3.30 -27.43
CA GLY A 28 6.61 -2.80 -28.39
C GLY A 28 5.32 -2.30 -27.73
N LEU A 29 5.21 -2.31 -26.40
CA LEU A 29 4.05 -1.88 -25.65
C LEU A 29 4.32 -0.54 -24.99
N ASN A 30 3.49 0.47 -25.28
CA ASN A 30 3.48 1.70 -24.48
C ASN A 30 2.80 1.40 -23.14
N ILE A 31 3.60 1.10 -22.12
CA ILE A 31 3.10 0.64 -20.81
C ILE A 31 2.18 1.68 -20.15
N ALA A 32 2.54 2.96 -20.22
CA ALA A 32 1.75 4.02 -19.62
C ALA A 32 0.36 4.16 -20.30
N ALA A 33 0.33 4.15 -21.64
CA ALA A 33 -0.93 4.18 -22.39
C ALA A 33 -1.75 2.92 -22.13
N PHE A 34 -1.12 1.74 -22.11
CA PHE A 34 -1.80 0.49 -21.78
C PHE A 34 -2.41 0.54 -20.38
N ALA A 35 -1.68 1.05 -19.39
CA ALA A 35 -2.18 1.19 -18.03
C ALA A 35 -3.42 2.10 -17.97
N ALA A 36 -3.39 3.26 -18.65
CA ALA A 36 -4.49 4.21 -18.67
C ALA A 36 -5.72 3.69 -19.42
N GLU A 37 -5.53 2.92 -20.49
CA GLU A 37 -6.60 2.52 -21.39
C GLU A 37 -7.21 1.14 -21.05
N GLU A 38 -6.42 0.20 -20.52
CA GLU A 38 -6.80 -1.21 -20.46
C GLU A 38 -6.97 -1.77 -19.04
N LEU A 39 -6.31 -1.20 -18.01
CA LEU A 39 -6.33 -1.79 -16.67
C LEU A 39 -7.73 -1.90 -16.06
N HIS A 40 -8.64 -0.98 -16.41
CA HIS A 40 -10.03 -1.03 -15.95
C HIS A 40 -10.76 -2.35 -16.32
N ARG A 41 -10.36 -3.01 -17.41
CA ARG A 41 -10.93 -4.29 -17.86
C ARG A 41 -10.57 -5.46 -16.95
N PHE A 42 -9.46 -5.32 -16.21
CA PHE A 42 -8.98 -6.36 -15.29
C PHE A 42 -9.44 -6.13 -13.85
N GLY A 43 -10.07 -5.00 -13.55
CA GLY A 43 -10.52 -4.65 -12.21
C GLY A 43 -9.35 -4.62 -11.21
N VAL A 44 -8.22 -4.02 -11.61
CA VAL A 44 -6.99 -3.93 -10.83
C VAL A 44 -6.66 -2.49 -10.48
N ASP A 45 -5.88 -2.32 -9.40
CA ASP A 45 -5.46 -1.01 -8.89
C ASP A 45 -4.19 -0.47 -9.61
N GLY A 46 -3.48 -1.34 -10.36
CA GLY A 46 -2.28 -0.94 -11.08
C GLY A 46 -1.64 -2.07 -11.87
N LEU A 47 -0.54 -1.71 -12.56
CA LEU A 47 0.27 -2.62 -13.34
C LEU A 47 1.69 -2.69 -12.74
N LEU A 48 2.21 -3.90 -12.60
CA LEU A 48 3.55 -4.16 -12.10
C LEU A 48 4.42 -4.80 -13.19
N LEU A 49 5.67 -4.40 -13.22
CA LEU A 49 6.70 -5.04 -14.04
C LEU A 49 7.80 -5.57 -13.13
N LEU A 50 8.07 -6.87 -13.20
CA LEU A 50 9.33 -7.42 -12.72
C LEU A 50 10.41 -7.11 -13.78
N THR A 51 11.44 -6.39 -13.37
CA THR A 51 12.57 -6.00 -14.22
C THR A 51 13.88 -6.50 -13.64
N ARG A 52 14.98 -6.36 -14.42
CA ARG A 52 16.33 -6.61 -13.95
C ARG A 52 17.25 -5.54 -14.52
N ASP A 53 18.08 -4.94 -13.66
CA ASP A 53 19.03 -3.93 -14.12
C ASP A 53 20.32 -4.56 -14.69
N GLY A 54 21.20 -3.73 -15.28
CA GLY A 54 22.47 -4.16 -15.85
C GLY A 54 23.47 -4.74 -14.83
N ARG A 55 23.18 -4.63 -13.52
CA ARG A 55 23.95 -5.25 -12.43
C ARG A 55 23.34 -6.55 -11.96
N GLY A 56 22.26 -7.00 -12.60
CA GLY A 56 21.56 -8.22 -12.26
C GLY A 56 20.59 -8.12 -11.08
N ARG A 57 20.32 -6.92 -10.56
CA ARG A 57 19.37 -6.73 -9.45
C ARG A 57 17.93 -6.73 -9.99
N PHE A 58 17.04 -7.36 -9.26
CA PHE A 58 15.60 -7.30 -9.54
C PHE A 58 15.07 -5.89 -9.29
N GLY A 59 14.09 -5.50 -10.09
CA GLY A 59 13.42 -4.21 -9.97
C GLY A 59 11.92 -4.33 -10.15
N MET A 60 11.20 -3.38 -9.57
CA MET A 60 9.79 -3.14 -9.78
C MET A 60 9.60 -1.81 -10.50
N ARG A 61 8.74 -1.81 -11.51
CA ARG A 61 8.06 -0.59 -11.98
C ARG A 61 6.58 -0.76 -11.74
N MET A 62 5.93 0.29 -11.29
CA MET A 62 4.49 0.31 -11.06
C MET A 62 3.85 1.46 -11.82
N PHE A 63 2.73 1.18 -12.48
CA PHE A 63 1.91 2.17 -13.16
C PHE A 63 0.50 2.17 -12.57
N ASN A 64 0.02 3.36 -12.26
CA ASN A 64 -1.36 3.59 -11.81
C ASN A 64 -2.34 3.44 -12.98
N THR A 65 -3.62 3.38 -12.67
CA THR A 65 -4.71 3.29 -13.67
C THR A 65 -4.87 4.53 -14.53
N ASP A 66 -4.22 5.64 -14.21
CA ASP A 66 -4.13 6.85 -15.05
C ASP A 66 -2.89 6.87 -15.97
N GLY A 67 -2.08 5.80 -15.93
CA GLY A 67 -0.84 5.67 -16.68
C GLY A 67 0.39 6.33 -16.06
N SER A 68 0.25 7.00 -14.93
CA SER A 68 1.38 7.58 -14.20
C SER A 68 2.23 6.48 -13.55
N GLU A 69 3.56 6.66 -13.53
CA GLU A 69 4.48 5.73 -12.87
C GLU A 69 4.67 6.13 -11.41
N ALA A 70 4.46 5.19 -10.49
CA ALA A 70 4.68 5.37 -9.07
C ALA A 70 6.12 4.99 -8.69
N GLU A 71 6.75 5.79 -7.82
CA GLU A 71 8.11 5.53 -7.34
C GLU A 71 8.18 4.25 -6.49
N MET A 72 7.14 3.96 -5.71
CA MET A 72 7.08 2.81 -4.79
C MET A 72 5.64 2.41 -4.48
N CYS A 73 5.42 1.10 -4.34
CA CYS A 73 4.21 0.51 -3.80
C CYS A 73 4.57 -0.67 -2.88
N GLY A 74 4.30 -0.52 -1.58
CA GLY A 74 4.61 -1.56 -0.57
C GLY A 74 3.88 -2.88 -0.80
N ASN A 75 2.65 -2.83 -1.31
CA ASN A 75 1.86 -4.00 -1.65
C ASN A 75 2.37 -4.65 -2.95
N GLY A 76 2.64 -3.84 -3.96
CA GLY A 76 3.14 -4.31 -5.26
C GLY A 76 4.53 -4.93 -5.19
N ILE A 77 5.44 -4.37 -4.38
CA ILE A 77 6.81 -4.90 -4.29
C ILE A 77 6.85 -6.32 -3.72
N ARG A 78 5.89 -6.70 -2.86
CA ARG A 78 5.77 -8.07 -2.36
C ARG A 78 5.32 -9.04 -3.45
N CYS A 79 4.41 -8.63 -4.33
CA CYS A 79 4.00 -9.46 -5.48
C CYS A 79 5.18 -9.67 -6.46
N VAL A 80 5.95 -8.61 -6.73
CA VAL A 80 7.16 -8.71 -7.55
C VAL A 80 8.22 -9.58 -6.89
N ALA A 81 8.40 -9.45 -5.57
CA ALA A 81 9.33 -10.27 -4.79
C ALA A 81 8.96 -11.75 -4.84
N ARG A 82 7.67 -12.09 -4.69
CA ARG A 82 7.18 -13.46 -4.86
C ARG A 82 7.51 -14.00 -6.25
N LEU A 83 7.21 -13.24 -7.29
CA LEU A 83 7.49 -13.67 -8.67
C LEU A 83 8.98 -13.91 -8.89
N ALA A 84 9.84 -13.01 -8.37
CA ALA A 84 11.29 -13.18 -8.45
C ALA A 84 11.74 -14.45 -7.70
N ARG A 85 11.21 -14.69 -6.48
CA ARG A 85 11.55 -15.85 -5.66
C ARG A 85 11.14 -17.18 -6.32
N GLU A 86 9.94 -17.24 -6.89
CA GLU A 86 9.43 -18.46 -7.50
C GLU A 86 10.08 -18.77 -8.87
N ARG A 87 10.35 -17.75 -9.68
CA ARG A 87 10.88 -17.94 -11.04
C ARG A 87 12.39 -17.95 -11.14
N TYR A 88 13.07 -17.30 -10.17
CA TYR A 88 14.53 -17.11 -10.16
C TYR A 88 15.13 -17.46 -8.79
N PRO A 89 14.88 -18.68 -8.27
CA PRO A 89 15.30 -19.07 -6.91
C PRO A 89 16.82 -19.05 -6.74
N GLU A 90 17.59 -19.25 -7.81
CA GLU A 90 19.05 -19.19 -7.82
C GLU A 90 19.61 -17.78 -7.59
N ALA A 91 18.82 -16.75 -7.89
CA ALA A 91 19.19 -15.34 -7.74
C ALA A 91 18.53 -14.68 -6.53
N THR A 92 17.72 -15.44 -5.78
CA THR A 92 17.01 -14.97 -4.58
C THR A 92 17.25 -15.95 -3.43
N GLY A 93 17.52 -15.43 -2.23
CA GLY A 93 17.57 -16.22 -0.99
C GLY A 93 16.36 -15.91 -0.11
N GLU A 94 16.47 -16.24 1.19
CA GLU A 94 15.51 -15.80 2.21
C GLU A 94 15.49 -14.27 2.36
N ARG A 95 16.60 -13.64 1.95
CA ARG A 95 16.75 -12.18 1.90
C ARG A 95 17.37 -11.77 0.57
N PHE A 96 16.77 -10.80 -0.09
CA PHE A 96 17.26 -10.25 -1.36
C PHE A 96 16.81 -8.80 -1.51
N ALA A 97 17.19 -8.15 -2.61
CA ALA A 97 16.82 -6.78 -2.86
C ALA A 97 15.96 -6.65 -4.12
N VAL A 98 15.03 -5.69 -4.07
CA VAL A 98 14.25 -5.23 -5.22
C VAL A 98 14.38 -3.71 -5.33
N THR A 99 14.72 -3.19 -6.49
CA THR A 99 14.78 -1.75 -6.73
C THR A 99 13.43 -1.21 -7.20
N SER A 100 13.06 0.00 -6.77
CA SER A 100 11.90 0.74 -7.28
C SER A 100 12.13 2.23 -7.13
N GLY A 101 11.74 3.04 -8.11
CA GLY A 101 11.92 4.50 -8.06
C GLY A 101 13.37 4.94 -7.82
N GLY A 102 14.36 4.17 -8.32
CA GLY A 102 15.78 4.44 -8.11
C GLY A 102 16.33 4.07 -6.73
N ARG A 103 15.52 3.51 -5.84
CA ARG A 103 15.91 3.07 -4.49
C ARG A 103 15.93 1.55 -4.38
N GLU A 104 16.70 1.02 -3.44
CA GLU A 104 16.79 -0.39 -3.13
C GLU A 104 16.01 -0.70 -1.84
N TYR A 105 15.18 -1.75 -1.91
CA TYR A 105 14.37 -2.24 -0.81
C TYR A 105 14.81 -3.66 -0.48
N ARG A 106 15.14 -3.90 0.79
CA ARG A 106 15.43 -5.26 1.26
C ARG A 106 14.14 -6.02 1.46
N ILE A 107 14.11 -7.20 0.89
CA ILE A 107 13.00 -8.13 0.99
C ILE A 107 13.41 -9.31 1.86
N THR A 108 12.51 -9.76 2.72
CA THR A 108 12.65 -10.96 3.54
C THR A 108 11.47 -11.87 3.25
N CYS A 109 11.73 -13.17 3.05
CA CYS A 109 10.68 -14.20 3.08
C CYS A 109 10.25 -14.38 4.53
N GLU A 110 8.96 -14.34 4.80
CA GLU A 110 8.40 -14.41 6.16
C GLU A 110 7.45 -15.60 6.30
N GLU A 111 7.19 -16.03 7.52
CA GLU A 111 6.14 -17.00 7.79
C GLU A 111 4.78 -16.43 7.38
N PRO A 112 3.89 -17.29 6.85
CA PRO A 112 2.56 -16.85 6.44
C PRO A 112 1.76 -16.22 7.58
N ILE A 113 1.26 -14.99 7.37
CA ILE A 113 0.37 -14.30 8.31
C ILE A 113 -1.11 -14.41 7.92
N PHE A 114 -1.40 -14.91 6.72
CA PHE A 114 -2.74 -15.18 6.21
C PHE A 114 -2.83 -16.58 5.62
N GLY A 115 -3.35 -17.53 6.38
CA GLY A 115 -3.47 -18.92 5.93
C GLY A 115 -2.13 -19.45 5.40
N ALA A 116 -2.12 -19.97 4.17
CA ALA A 116 -0.92 -20.48 3.52
C ALA A 116 -0.35 -19.50 2.47
N LEU A 117 -0.80 -18.26 2.44
CA LEU A 117 -0.33 -17.30 1.43
C LEU A 117 1.12 -16.91 1.69
N PRO A 118 1.99 -16.96 0.65
CA PRO A 118 3.35 -16.50 0.75
C PRO A 118 3.41 -15.06 1.26
N THR A 119 4.25 -14.85 2.26
CA THR A 119 4.37 -13.59 2.99
C THR A 119 5.79 -13.03 2.83
N PHE A 120 5.88 -11.74 2.61
CA PHE A 120 7.14 -11.04 2.43
C PHE A 120 7.17 -9.77 3.27
N GLY A 121 8.33 -9.51 3.88
CA GLY A 121 8.65 -8.23 4.49
C GLY A 121 9.44 -7.36 3.52
N ALA A 122 9.07 -6.09 3.40
CA ALA A 122 9.83 -5.08 2.67
C ALA A 122 10.30 -4.00 3.65
N GLU A 123 11.60 -3.75 3.73
CA GLU A 123 12.11 -2.63 4.53
C GLU A 123 11.79 -1.32 3.81
N ILE A 124 11.04 -0.46 4.50
CA ILE A 124 10.65 0.85 4.00
C ILE A 124 11.58 1.90 4.62
N PRO A 125 12.42 2.58 3.83
CA PRO A 125 13.22 3.68 4.34
C PRO A 125 12.31 4.76 4.92
N LEU A 126 12.65 5.25 6.11
CA LEU A 126 11.87 6.24 6.81
C LEU A 126 12.75 7.41 7.21
N SER A 127 12.23 8.61 7.06
CA SER A 127 12.83 9.83 7.57
C SER A 127 11.81 10.69 8.31
N LEU A 128 12.24 11.34 9.38
CA LEU A 128 11.46 12.39 10.07
C LEU A 128 11.68 13.76 9.43
N HIS A 129 12.76 13.92 8.66
CA HIS A 129 13.15 15.12 7.94
C HIS A 129 13.52 14.76 6.50
N GLY A 130 12.57 14.34 5.69
CA GLY A 130 12.85 14.10 4.29
C GLY A 130 12.84 15.40 3.46
N ASP A 131 13.21 15.30 2.17
CA ASP A 131 13.23 16.42 1.22
C ASP A 131 11.86 17.11 1.06
N ASP A 132 10.79 16.45 1.49
CA ASP A 132 9.40 16.95 1.48
C ASP A 132 8.96 17.51 2.82
N PHE A 133 9.88 17.69 3.79
CA PHE A 133 9.53 18.28 5.06
C PHE A 133 8.95 19.70 4.83
N PRO A 134 7.75 20.00 5.38
CA PRO A 134 7.10 21.27 5.12
C PRO A 134 7.93 22.45 5.64
N PRO A 135 8.30 23.41 4.80
CA PRO A 135 9.16 24.53 5.19
C PRO A 135 8.53 25.48 6.21
N SER A 136 7.23 25.45 6.38
CA SER A 136 6.47 26.24 7.35
C SER A 136 6.37 25.58 8.73
N LEU A 137 6.70 24.28 8.83
CA LEU A 137 6.73 23.59 10.12
C LEU A 137 8.08 23.80 10.83
N PRO A 138 8.12 23.72 12.17
CA PRO A 138 9.37 23.80 12.92
C PRO A 138 10.41 22.81 12.37
N ALA A 139 11.66 23.26 12.23
CA ALA A 139 12.76 22.48 11.64
C ALA A 139 13.19 21.26 12.48
N GLU A 140 12.68 21.10 13.68
CA GLU A 140 12.89 19.97 14.56
C GLU A 140 11.90 18.86 14.25
N GLU A 141 12.09 17.68 14.85
CA GLU A 141 11.19 16.54 14.68
C GLU A 141 9.74 16.95 14.95
N PHE A 142 8.88 16.80 13.94
CA PHE A 142 7.46 17.16 14.04
C PHE A 142 6.67 15.94 14.49
N VAL A 143 6.63 15.72 15.82
CA VAL A 143 5.98 14.57 16.46
C VAL A 143 4.87 15.04 17.40
N GLY A 144 3.64 14.60 17.12
CA GLY A 144 2.48 14.88 17.95
C GLY A 144 2.20 16.39 18.09
N GLN A 145 2.40 17.18 17.04
CA GLN A 145 2.24 18.64 17.06
C GLN A 145 1.08 19.09 16.17
N PRO A 146 0.39 20.18 16.51
CA PRO A 146 -0.64 20.75 15.64
C PRO A 146 0.00 21.37 14.39
N VAL A 147 -0.66 21.22 13.25
CA VAL A 147 -0.39 22.02 12.04
C VAL A 147 -1.26 23.27 12.11
N PRO A 148 -0.70 24.47 12.34
CA PRO A 148 -1.47 25.67 12.62
C PRO A 148 -2.53 25.98 11.56
N GLU A 149 -2.21 25.70 10.29
CA GLU A 149 -3.09 25.97 9.16
C GLU A 149 -4.22 24.93 9.00
N LEU A 150 -4.12 23.79 9.70
CA LEU A 150 -5.17 22.77 9.79
C LEU A 150 -5.95 22.94 11.10
N ASP A 151 -6.46 24.18 11.34
CA ASP A 151 -7.28 24.50 12.51
C ASP A 151 -8.30 23.42 12.80
N GLU A 152 -8.51 23.13 14.10
CA GLU A 152 -9.42 22.09 14.61
C GLU A 152 -8.99 20.64 14.27
N GLY A 153 -7.82 20.44 13.65
CA GLY A 153 -7.28 19.11 13.39
C GLY A 153 -6.65 18.48 14.64
N PRO A 154 -6.43 17.15 14.62
CA PRO A 154 -5.64 16.48 15.63
C PRO A 154 -4.16 16.88 15.55
N ALA A 155 -3.38 16.53 16.57
CA ALA A 155 -1.92 16.67 16.53
C ALA A 155 -1.30 15.64 15.57
N PHE A 156 -0.38 16.11 14.71
CA PHE A 156 0.22 15.30 13.65
C PHE A 156 1.68 14.95 13.92
N THR A 157 2.12 13.85 13.34
CA THR A 157 3.53 13.48 13.18
C THR A 157 3.85 13.47 11.71
N PHE A 158 4.92 14.15 11.29
CA PHE A 158 5.42 14.09 9.92
C PHE A 158 6.38 12.93 9.75
N LEU A 159 6.22 12.18 8.65
CA LEU A 159 7.05 11.03 8.29
C LEU A 159 7.19 10.93 6.77
N GLN A 160 8.34 10.47 6.32
CA GLN A 160 8.62 10.30 4.88
C GLN A 160 9.19 8.92 4.58
N PRO A 161 8.34 7.90 4.45
CA PRO A 161 8.73 6.57 3.95
C PRO A 161 8.79 6.52 2.42
N GLY A 162 9.54 7.43 1.81
CA GLY A 162 9.63 7.60 0.35
C GLY A 162 8.73 8.68 -0.24
N ASN A 163 7.59 8.97 0.39
CA ASN A 163 6.67 10.05 0.07
C ASN A 163 6.18 10.72 1.37
N PRO A 164 5.72 11.99 1.32
CA PRO A 164 5.39 12.73 2.54
C PRO A 164 4.05 12.27 3.14
N HIS A 165 4.07 12.08 4.45
CA HIS A 165 2.90 11.74 5.27
C HIS A 165 2.80 12.66 6.48
N ILE A 166 1.58 13.05 6.83
CA ILE A 166 1.21 13.46 8.19
C ILE A 166 0.23 12.44 8.74
N VAL A 167 0.51 11.97 9.94
CA VAL A 167 -0.34 10.98 10.61
C VAL A 167 -0.72 11.46 11.99
N ALA A 168 -1.93 11.19 12.43
CA ALA A 168 -2.42 11.65 13.73
C ALA A 168 -3.13 10.55 14.50
N LEU A 169 -2.82 10.50 15.80
CA LEU A 169 -3.55 9.69 16.76
C LEU A 169 -4.91 10.33 17.05
N VAL A 170 -5.95 9.53 17.00
CA VAL A 170 -7.31 9.89 17.45
C VAL A 170 -7.82 8.86 18.44
N ALA A 171 -8.83 9.24 19.24
CA ALA A 171 -9.46 8.27 20.13
C ALA A 171 -10.21 7.19 19.33
N PRO A 172 -10.35 5.96 19.88
CA PRO A 172 -11.03 4.86 19.18
C PRO A 172 -12.50 5.11 18.85
N ASP A 173 -13.14 6.03 19.58
CA ASP A 173 -14.53 6.48 19.38
C ASP A 173 -14.62 7.86 18.73
N SER A 174 -13.53 8.34 18.18
CA SER A 174 -13.44 9.71 17.64
C SER A 174 -14.29 9.90 16.39
N ALA A 175 -15.08 10.96 16.38
CA ALA A 175 -15.79 11.43 15.18
C ALA A 175 -14.88 11.78 13.98
N TRP A 176 -13.58 11.68 14.12
CA TRP A 176 -12.63 11.78 13.02
C TRP A 176 -12.57 10.53 12.14
N LEU A 177 -12.90 9.36 12.71
CA LEU A 177 -12.89 8.08 12.01
C LEU A 177 -14.21 7.32 12.09
N PHE A 178 -15.06 7.67 13.06
CA PHE A 178 -16.26 6.85 13.33
C PHE A 178 -17.50 7.72 13.43
N GLY A 179 -18.58 7.24 12.82
CA GLY A 179 -19.90 7.83 12.95
C GLY A 179 -20.51 7.62 14.33
N SER A 180 -21.63 8.28 14.61
CA SER A 180 -22.37 8.10 15.86
C SER A 180 -22.94 6.68 16.07
N ASP A 181 -22.97 5.88 14.99
CA ASP A 181 -23.37 4.47 14.99
C ASP A 181 -22.18 3.52 15.19
N GLY A 182 -20.97 4.07 15.41
CA GLY A 182 -19.73 3.31 15.60
C GLY A 182 -19.13 2.75 14.29
N ARG A 183 -19.74 3.04 13.14
CA ARG A 183 -19.19 2.62 11.84
C ARG A 183 -18.06 3.53 11.39
N LEU A 184 -17.12 2.96 10.62
CA LEU A 184 -16.07 3.73 9.98
C LEU A 184 -16.70 4.84 9.12
N ASP A 185 -16.31 6.08 9.39
CA ASP A 185 -16.73 7.26 8.63
C ASP A 185 -15.51 8.09 8.25
N THR A 186 -15.11 7.98 7.01
CA THR A 186 -13.91 8.64 6.50
C THR A 186 -14.17 10.04 5.92
N ARG A 187 -15.39 10.59 6.01
CA ARG A 187 -15.73 11.90 5.43
C ARG A 187 -14.84 13.02 5.98
N ARG A 188 -14.65 13.09 7.29
CA ARG A 188 -13.75 14.08 7.91
C ARG A 188 -12.29 13.90 7.51
N LEU A 189 -11.84 12.65 7.38
CA LEU A 189 -10.50 12.35 6.87
C LEU A 189 -10.36 12.82 5.41
N ALA A 190 -11.38 12.59 4.59
CA ALA A 190 -11.39 13.05 3.19
C ALA A 190 -11.32 14.59 3.11
N GLU A 191 -12.17 15.31 3.86
CA GLU A 191 -12.16 16.76 3.94
C GLU A 191 -10.81 17.31 4.40
N LEU A 192 -10.22 16.70 5.42
CA LEU A 192 -8.90 17.04 5.95
C LEU A 192 -7.80 16.82 4.91
N GLY A 193 -7.82 15.67 4.23
CA GLY A 193 -6.88 15.32 3.18
C GLY A 193 -6.97 16.26 1.98
N GLU A 194 -8.17 16.59 1.52
CA GLU A 194 -8.38 17.57 0.46
C GLU A 194 -7.90 18.96 0.87
N ARG A 195 -8.23 19.40 2.09
CA ARG A 195 -7.79 20.69 2.63
C ARG A 195 -6.26 20.75 2.68
N ALA A 196 -5.59 19.76 3.26
CA ALA A 196 -4.13 19.69 3.32
C ALA A 196 -3.50 19.77 1.92
N ASN A 197 -4.07 19.05 0.95
CA ASN A 197 -3.55 19.03 -0.43
C ASN A 197 -3.82 20.32 -1.24
N ARG A 198 -4.75 21.17 -0.81
CA ARG A 198 -4.93 22.54 -1.37
C ARG A 198 -3.92 23.53 -0.80
N MET A 199 -3.31 23.27 0.35
CA MET A 199 -2.40 24.17 1.07
C MET A 199 -0.98 24.10 0.53
N ARG A 200 -0.78 24.52 -0.73
CA ARG A 200 0.52 24.45 -1.41
C ARG A 200 1.64 25.27 -0.76
N GLY A 201 1.30 26.25 0.07
CA GLY A 201 2.27 26.99 0.88
C GLY A 201 2.85 26.16 2.04
N VAL A 202 2.06 25.19 2.57
CA VAL A 202 2.49 24.27 3.64
C VAL A 202 3.03 22.99 3.05
N PHE A 203 2.28 22.38 2.13
CA PHE A 203 2.62 21.10 1.48
C PHE A 203 2.80 21.31 -0.04
N PRO A 204 3.95 21.78 -0.50
CA PRO A 204 4.15 22.18 -1.90
C PRO A 204 3.87 21.05 -2.91
N ARG A 205 4.20 19.81 -2.56
CA ARG A 205 3.98 18.61 -3.40
C ARG A 205 2.75 17.80 -2.97
N GLY A 206 1.91 18.34 -2.09
CA GLY A 206 0.82 17.62 -1.45
C GLY A 206 1.32 16.68 -0.36
N ILE A 207 0.38 16.03 0.32
CA ILE A 207 0.66 15.21 1.50
C ILE A 207 -0.34 14.06 1.59
N ASN A 208 0.11 12.88 2.02
CA ASN A 208 -0.78 11.81 2.45
C ASN A 208 -1.19 12.07 3.90
N VAL A 209 -2.45 11.91 4.21
CA VAL A 209 -3.01 12.17 5.54
C VAL A 209 -3.58 10.88 6.09
N SER A 210 -3.13 10.47 7.28
CA SER A 210 -3.68 9.28 7.93
C SER A 210 -4.12 9.59 9.35
N LEU A 211 -5.21 8.97 9.74
CA LEU A 211 -5.66 8.95 11.12
C LEU A 211 -5.56 7.51 11.65
N PHE A 212 -5.07 7.36 12.86
CA PHE A 212 -4.98 6.06 13.49
C PHE A 212 -5.45 6.10 14.94
N CYS A 213 -5.97 4.99 15.42
CA CYS A 213 -6.32 4.81 16.81
C CYS A 213 -5.68 3.53 17.35
N ARG A 214 -5.45 3.50 18.67
CA ARG A 214 -4.98 2.32 19.37
C ARG A 214 -6.15 1.38 19.60
N LEU A 215 -5.99 0.12 19.22
CA LEU A 215 -6.95 -0.95 19.52
C LEU A 215 -6.60 -1.63 20.84
N ASP A 216 -5.36 -2.09 20.97
CA ASP A 216 -4.80 -2.69 22.19
C ASP A 216 -3.26 -2.59 22.22
N GLU A 217 -2.59 -3.40 23.03
CA GLU A 217 -1.14 -3.43 23.09
C GLU A 217 -0.58 -4.03 21.79
N GLY A 218 0.20 -3.22 21.06
CA GLY A 218 0.83 -3.63 19.79
C GLY A 218 -0.12 -3.64 18.59
N ARG A 219 -1.38 -3.17 18.72
CA ARG A 219 -2.34 -3.10 17.61
C ARG A 219 -2.92 -1.71 17.45
N ILE A 220 -2.93 -1.22 16.22
CA ILE A 220 -3.58 0.03 15.83
C ILE A 220 -4.46 -0.18 14.61
N PHE A 221 -5.50 0.64 14.46
CA PHE A 221 -6.28 0.77 13.23
C PHE A 221 -5.88 2.07 12.53
N ALA A 222 -5.76 2.06 11.21
CA ALA A 222 -5.43 3.24 10.44
C ALA A 222 -6.30 3.36 9.18
N ALA A 223 -6.69 4.60 8.86
CA ALA A 223 -7.32 4.96 7.60
C ALA A 223 -6.55 6.10 6.95
N THR A 224 -6.51 6.11 5.61
CA THR A 224 -5.63 7.00 4.84
C THR A 224 -6.36 7.69 3.71
N TYR A 225 -6.08 8.99 3.57
CA TYR A 225 -6.31 9.76 2.37
C TYR A 225 -4.98 9.88 1.61
N GLU A 226 -4.88 9.29 0.44
CA GLU A 226 -3.71 9.39 -0.42
C GLU A 226 -3.81 10.58 -1.36
N ARG A 227 -2.74 11.35 -1.48
CA ARG A 227 -2.68 12.52 -2.37
C ARG A 227 -2.93 12.10 -3.82
N GLY A 228 -3.84 12.78 -4.48
CA GLY A 228 -4.20 12.49 -5.88
C GLY A 228 -5.13 11.30 -6.10
N VAL A 229 -5.42 10.51 -5.04
CA VAL A 229 -6.29 9.33 -5.12
C VAL A 229 -7.55 9.49 -4.26
N GLY A 230 -7.42 10.00 -3.03
CA GLY A 230 -8.51 10.07 -2.05
C GLY A 230 -8.40 9.01 -0.97
N ILE A 231 -9.53 8.60 -0.41
CA ILE A 231 -9.59 7.53 0.60
C ILE A 231 -9.23 6.20 -0.06
N THR A 232 -8.27 5.51 0.55
CA THR A 232 -7.85 4.17 0.10
C THR A 232 -8.01 3.15 1.22
N SER A 233 -8.22 1.91 0.84
CA SER A 233 -8.46 0.83 1.80
C SER A 233 -7.17 0.28 2.41
N SER A 234 -6.01 0.54 1.82
CA SER A 234 -4.70 0.07 2.30
C SER A 234 -3.56 0.84 1.63
N CYS A 235 -2.73 1.49 2.44
CA CYS A 235 -1.52 2.18 1.99
C CYS A 235 -0.33 1.74 2.84
N GLY A 236 0.64 1.04 2.24
CA GLY A 236 1.79 0.47 2.96
C GLY A 236 2.67 1.52 3.64
N THR A 237 2.95 2.62 2.95
CA THR A 237 3.75 3.73 3.52
C THR A 237 3.00 4.45 4.64
N ALA A 238 1.68 4.59 4.52
CA ALA A 238 0.85 5.15 5.59
C ALA A 238 0.83 4.26 6.83
N MET A 239 0.69 2.94 6.66
CA MET A 239 0.75 2.00 7.78
C MET A 239 2.09 2.03 8.50
N THR A 240 3.20 2.07 7.74
CA THR A 240 4.55 2.26 8.31
C THR A 240 4.63 3.57 9.09
N SER A 241 4.08 4.65 8.55
CA SER A 241 4.06 5.96 9.21
C SER A 241 3.23 5.93 10.50
N CYS A 242 2.04 5.34 10.48
CA CYS A 242 1.18 5.23 11.67
C CYS A 242 1.82 4.37 12.76
N ALA A 243 2.40 3.21 12.41
CA ALA A 243 3.10 2.36 13.37
C ALA A 243 4.31 3.07 13.99
N THR A 244 5.09 3.79 13.19
CA THR A 244 6.24 4.56 13.67
C THR A 244 5.78 5.71 14.56
N ALA A 245 4.75 6.45 14.18
CA ALA A 245 4.19 7.52 15.03
C ALA A 245 3.68 6.97 16.37
N ALA A 246 3.02 5.81 16.36
CA ALA A 246 2.57 5.15 17.59
C ALA A 246 3.75 4.81 18.49
N ALA A 247 4.87 4.31 17.95
CA ALA A 247 6.08 4.03 18.72
C ALA A 247 6.74 5.32 19.26
N LEU A 248 6.85 6.36 18.43
CA LEU A 248 7.39 7.66 18.85
C LEU A 248 6.56 8.33 19.95
N LEU A 249 5.25 8.14 19.92
CA LEU A 249 4.32 8.63 20.95
C LEU A 249 4.26 7.72 22.20
N GLY A 250 5.04 6.63 22.24
CA GLY A 250 5.07 5.71 23.37
C GLY A 250 3.82 4.85 23.51
N LEU A 251 3.02 4.70 22.45
CA LEU A 251 1.73 3.99 22.49
C LEU A 251 1.86 2.51 22.12
N ALA A 252 2.90 2.16 21.40
CA ALA A 252 3.19 0.81 20.93
C ALA A 252 4.70 0.60 20.82
N GLY A 253 5.13 -0.65 20.73
CA GLY A 253 6.52 -0.99 20.39
C GLY A 253 6.78 -0.82 18.89
N PHE A 254 8.01 -1.16 18.47
CA PHE A 254 8.38 -1.16 17.04
C PHE A 254 7.88 -2.42 16.32
N ASP A 255 7.22 -3.32 17.01
CA ASP A 255 6.54 -4.51 16.48
C ASP A 255 5.03 -4.28 16.62
N THR A 256 4.42 -3.73 15.60
CA THR A 256 3.04 -3.25 15.64
C THR A 256 2.23 -3.86 14.50
N THR A 257 1.08 -4.45 14.83
CA THR A 257 0.08 -4.84 13.84
C THR A 257 -0.79 -3.64 13.48
N VAL A 258 -0.87 -3.33 12.20
CA VAL A 258 -1.70 -2.24 11.68
C VAL A 258 -2.87 -2.83 10.92
N GLU A 259 -4.06 -2.62 11.45
CA GLU A 259 -5.31 -2.97 10.80
C GLU A 259 -5.78 -1.83 9.91
N VAL A 260 -6.28 -2.17 8.75
CA VAL A 260 -6.79 -1.22 7.76
C VAL A 260 -8.13 -1.71 7.22
N PRO A 261 -8.91 -0.87 6.53
CA PRO A 261 -10.25 -1.26 6.04
C PRO A 261 -10.28 -2.56 5.22
N ARG A 262 -9.20 -2.91 4.52
CA ARG A 262 -9.16 -4.13 3.70
C ARG A 262 -8.53 -5.32 4.38
N ARG A 263 -7.33 -5.15 4.95
CA ARG A 263 -6.54 -6.28 5.45
C ARG A 263 -5.47 -5.85 6.44
N THR A 264 -5.28 -6.66 7.45
CA THR A 264 -4.22 -6.48 8.44
C THR A 264 -2.83 -6.66 7.83
N GLN A 265 -1.91 -5.81 8.22
CA GLN A 265 -0.48 -5.94 7.92
C GLN A 265 0.32 -5.75 9.19
N GLN A 266 1.43 -6.48 9.27
CA GLN A 266 2.36 -6.32 10.38
C GLN A 266 3.48 -5.36 9.99
N VAL A 267 3.78 -4.41 10.87
CA VAL A 267 4.92 -3.51 10.74
C VAL A 267 5.91 -3.78 11.87
N ILE A 268 7.07 -4.30 11.51
CA ILE A 268 8.15 -4.57 12.47
C ILE A 268 9.26 -3.56 12.19
N VAL A 269 9.45 -2.61 13.09
CA VAL A 269 10.30 -1.43 12.87
C VAL A 269 9.81 -0.68 11.62
N THR A 270 10.61 -0.62 10.56
CA THR A 270 10.22 -0.07 9.27
C THR A 270 9.96 -1.16 8.21
N ARG A 271 9.90 -2.44 8.62
CA ARG A 271 9.62 -3.56 7.73
C ARG A 271 8.12 -3.80 7.62
N LEU A 272 7.56 -3.53 6.46
CA LEU A 272 6.17 -3.80 6.14
C LEU A 272 6.01 -5.24 5.67
N THR A 273 5.39 -6.08 6.51
CA THR A 273 5.14 -7.50 6.25
C THR A 273 3.69 -7.74 5.85
N GLY A 274 3.47 -8.45 4.77
CA GLY A 274 2.14 -8.79 4.26
C GLY A 274 2.20 -9.88 3.20
N ASP A 275 1.04 -10.40 2.84
CA ASP A 275 0.90 -11.43 1.82
C ASP A 275 1.17 -10.91 0.41
N ALA A 276 1.49 -11.85 -0.46
CA ALA A 276 1.47 -11.71 -1.90
C ALA A 276 0.75 -12.92 -2.48
N SER A 277 -0.41 -12.71 -3.06
CA SER A 277 -1.27 -13.75 -3.63
C SER A 277 -1.23 -13.68 -5.16
N PHE A 278 -1.18 -14.83 -5.82
CA PHE A 278 -1.33 -14.97 -7.26
C PHE A 278 -2.72 -15.55 -7.54
N GLU A 279 -3.61 -14.72 -8.08
CA GLU A 279 -5.00 -15.11 -8.33
C GLU A 279 -5.10 -16.00 -9.57
N THR A 280 -4.66 -15.50 -10.71
CA THR A 280 -4.72 -16.22 -11.98
C THR A 280 -3.56 -15.85 -12.89
N ALA A 281 -3.17 -16.78 -13.79
CA ALA A 281 -2.29 -16.47 -14.91
C ALA A 281 -3.08 -16.49 -16.22
N GLY A 282 -2.69 -15.65 -17.16
CA GLY A 282 -3.36 -15.57 -18.45
C GLY A 282 -2.42 -15.04 -19.53
N ARG A 283 -2.95 -14.90 -20.73
CA ARG A 283 -2.25 -14.34 -21.89
C ARG A 283 -2.99 -13.13 -22.41
N LEU A 284 -2.25 -12.09 -22.67
CA LEU A 284 -2.73 -10.89 -23.31
C LEU A 284 -2.31 -10.90 -24.77
N ARG A 285 -3.28 -10.85 -25.68
CA ARG A 285 -3.04 -10.69 -27.10
C ARG A 285 -3.34 -9.27 -27.51
N LEU A 286 -2.37 -8.61 -28.12
CA LEU A 286 -2.58 -7.31 -28.77
C LEU A 286 -2.69 -7.54 -30.27
N ASP A 287 -3.87 -7.20 -30.81
CA ASP A 287 -4.17 -7.28 -32.25
C ASP A 287 -4.60 -5.89 -32.72
N GLY A 288 -3.63 -5.16 -33.28
CA GLY A 288 -3.85 -3.77 -33.67
C GLY A 288 -4.11 -2.87 -32.45
N LYS A 289 -5.36 -2.38 -32.33
CA LYS A 289 -5.80 -1.53 -31.19
C LYS A 289 -6.58 -2.29 -30.11
N GLU A 290 -6.88 -3.58 -30.34
CA GLU A 290 -7.65 -4.36 -29.37
C GLU A 290 -6.75 -5.19 -28.47
N CYS A 291 -7.05 -5.09 -27.16
CA CYS A 291 -6.47 -5.91 -26.12
C CYS A 291 -7.42 -7.06 -25.79
N ILE A 292 -7.01 -8.28 -26.09
CA ILE A 292 -7.83 -9.47 -25.87
C ILE A 292 -7.12 -10.37 -24.86
N ALA A 293 -7.72 -10.54 -23.68
CA ALA A 293 -7.29 -11.57 -22.76
C ALA A 293 -7.67 -12.94 -23.31
N THR A 294 -6.69 -13.81 -23.50
CA THR A 294 -6.90 -15.16 -24.07
C THR A 294 -6.34 -16.21 -23.11
N GLY A 295 -7.06 -17.31 -22.97
CA GLY A 295 -6.67 -18.48 -22.19
C GLY A 295 -7.57 -18.71 -20.98
N ASP A 296 -7.65 -19.95 -20.54
CA ASP A 296 -8.28 -20.30 -19.27
C ASP A 296 -7.42 -19.74 -18.13
N ALA A 297 -7.98 -18.80 -17.41
CA ALA A 297 -7.36 -18.29 -16.19
C ALA A 297 -7.43 -19.41 -15.15
N SER A 298 -6.34 -20.11 -14.95
CA SER A 298 -6.26 -21.13 -13.89
C SER A 298 -5.93 -20.44 -12.57
N PRO A 299 -6.69 -20.72 -11.50
CA PRO A 299 -6.33 -20.26 -10.16
C PRO A 299 -4.94 -20.76 -9.79
N LEU A 300 -4.06 -19.87 -9.34
CA LEU A 300 -2.71 -20.21 -8.92
C LEU A 300 -2.64 -20.48 -7.42
N ASP A 301 -3.28 -19.62 -6.64
CA ASP A 301 -3.54 -19.84 -5.23
C ASP A 301 -5.02 -20.23 -5.02
N PRO A 302 -5.34 -20.88 -3.91
CA PRO A 302 -6.75 -21.03 -3.51
C PRO A 302 -7.38 -19.63 -3.54
N PRO A 303 -8.69 -19.53 -3.94
CA PRO A 303 -9.37 -18.25 -3.97
C PRO A 303 -9.11 -17.55 -2.65
N CYS A 304 -8.35 -16.47 -2.73
CA CYS A 304 -8.23 -15.57 -1.63
C CYS A 304 -9.61 -14.90 -1.58
N ASP A 305 -10.54 -15.51 -0.83
CA ASP A 305 -11.70 -14.77 -0.41
C ASP A 305 -11.16 -13.41 0.02
N ARG A 306 -11.69 -12.34 -0.56
CA ARG A 306 -11.33 -10.99 -0.16
C ARG A 306 -11.35 -11.04 1.35
N LEU A 307 -10.16 -11.19 1.97
CA LEU A 307 -10.08 -11.37 3.41
C LEU A 307 -10.53 -10.02 3.98
N ARG A 308 -11.83 -9.91 4.14
CA ARG A 308 -12.43 -9.03 5.14
C ARG A 308 -11.60 -9.23 6.39
N LEU A 309 -11.35 -8.19 7.14
CA LEU A 309 -10.96 -8.35 8.54
C LEU A 309 -11.68 -9.58 9.04
N THR A 310 -10.98 -10.58 9.56
CA THR A 310 -11.62 -11.85 9.88
C THR A 310 -12.91 -11.55 10.62
N GLU A 311 -13.97 -12.35 10.45
CA GLU A 311 -15.23 -12.13 11.17
C GLU A 311 -14.99 -12.00 12.67
N GLU A 312 -13.92 -12.63 13.16
CA GLU A 312 -13.46 -12.55 14.54
C GLU A 312 -12.88 -11.17 14.87
N THR A 313 -12.02 -10.61 14.01
CA THR A 313 -11.47 -9.26 14.19
C THR A 313 -12.57 -8.20 14.03
N LEU A 314 -13.48 -8.38 13.06
CA LEU A 314 -14.65 -7.51 12.90
C LEU A 314 -15.56 -7.56 14.12
N ARG A 315 -15.79 -8.75 14.66
CA ARG A 315 -16.59 -8.93 15.88
C ARG A 315 -15.91 -8.30 17.10
N GLU A 316 -14.59 -8.51 17.27
CA GLU A 316 -13.81 -7.86 18.33
C GLU A 316 -13.84 -6.33 18.21
N LEU A 317 -13.68 -5.79 17.00
CA LEU A 317 -13.76 -4.36 16.73
C LEU A 317 -15.17 -3.84 17.01
N HIS A 318 -16.20 -4.58 16.62
CA HIS A 318 -17.60 -4.23 16.89
C HIS A 318 -17.91 -4.30 18.42
N GLU A 319 -17.56 -5.40 19.07
CA GLU A 319 -17.85 -5.61 20.50
C GLU A 319 -17.08 -4.65 21.40
N LYS A 320 -15.80 -4.40 21.07
CA LYS A 320 -14.90 -3.61 21.92
C LYS A 320 -14.94 -2.11 21.62
N TYR A 321 -15.21 -1.72 20.37
CA TYR A 321 -15.11 -0.33 19.90
C TYR A 321 -16.35 0.16 19.15
N GLY A 322 -17.38 -0.66 18.98
CA GLY A 322 -18.57 -0.33 18.21
C GLY A 322 -18.31 -0.16 16.70
N LEU A 323 -17.22 -0.74 16.19
CA LEU A 323 -16.79 -0.57 14.81
C LEU A 323 -17.45 -1.59 13.89
N THR A 324 -18.25 -1.14 12.96
CA THR A 324 -18.72 -1.96 11.84
C THR A 324 -18.04 -1.44 10.57
N ILE A 325 -17.21 -2.26 9.95
CA ILE A 325 -16.63 -1.93 8.64
C ILE A 325 -17.72 -2.19 7.61
N ALA A 326 -18.07 -1.17 6.83
CA ALA A 326 -19.06 -1.31 5.76
C ALA A 326 -18.58 -2.37 4.76
N ASP A 327 -19.43 -3.31 4.44
CA ASP A 327 -19.21 -4.22 3.31
C ASP A 327 -19.10 -3.38 2.03
N ASP A 328 -17.98 -3.48 1.30
CA ASP A 328 -17.87 -3.04 -0.10
C ASP A 328 -18.76 -3.96 -0.96
N HIS A 329 -20.08 -3.79 -0.86
CA HIS A 329 -21.03 -4.24 -1.84
C HIS A 329 -21.49 -3.00 -2.59
N ASP A 330 -20.78 -2.71 -3.70
CA ASP A 330 -21.31 -2.36 -5.03
C ASP A 330 -20.15 -2.26 -6.03
#